data_9686d29e1489c17373f47c978b7af9f0
#
_entry.id   9686d29e1489c17373f47c978b7af9f0
#
_cell.length_a   1.000
_cell.length_b   1.000
_cell.length_c   1.000
_cell.angle_alpha   90.00
_cell.angle_beta   90.00
_cell.angle_gamma   90.00
#
_symmetry.space_group_name_H-M   'P 1'
#
loop_
_entity.id
_entity.type
_entity.pdbx_description
1 polymer ?
#
loop_
_entity_poly.entity_id
_entity_poly.type
_entity_poly.pdbx_seq_one_letter_code
_entity_poly.pdbx_strand_id
1 'polypeptide(L)'
;HLGMSFGIIPFTNVGYNYSTSGWVNKNDKDVTYTNSYEGEGGLHQVYLGAGWAPFKGLSVGANIGYIWGSIDRTVQNYYSNSYYKSLYRTYGTRVNNYKIDLGVQYTQKLSKKDEVTLGITYSPGHNLHADADMSIISSNAQTSTSDTLAFSINNAYELPTMIGAGLMWNHNHQWKVGFDYTLQKWGSLGYPTYDAKNNEAWALRDGIYMDRSKFNLGFQYCYAENGRASFLKRVHYRAGVSYATPYYKVNGVDGPKE
;
A
#
# COMPACT_ATOMS: atom_id res chain seq x y z
N HIS A 1 -29.72 -15.88 -2.37
CA HIS A 1 -29.27 -15.08 -3.53
C HIS A 1 -27.78 -15.28 -3.73
N LEU A 2 -27.37 -15.39 -5.00
CA LEU A 2 -25.96 -15.47 -5.41
C LEU A 2 -25.61 -14.22 -6.21
N GLY A 3 -24.47 -13.61 -5.92
CA GLY A 3 -23.90 -12.48 -6.66
C GLY A 3 -22.48 -12.80 -7.10
N MET A 4 -22.07 -12.28 -8.24
CA MET A 4 -20.72 -12.40 -8.76
C MET A 4 -20.22 -11.02 -9.19
N SER A 5 -18.92 -10.80 -9.08
CA SER A 5 -18.25 -9.59 -9.55
C SER A 5 -16.91 -9.95 -10.18
N PHE A 6 -16.46 -9.15 -11.11
CA PHE A 6 -15.11 -9.23 -11.65
C PHE A 6 -14.63 -7.81 -11.99
N GLY A 7 -13.33 -7.61 -12.02
CA GLY A 7 -12.76 -6.32 -12.37
C GLY A 7 -11.24 -6.33 -12.43
N ILE A 8 -10.72 -5.27 -13.02
CA ILE A 8 -9.29 -4.98 -13.05
C ILE A 8 -9.11 -3.64 -12.35
N ILE A 9 -8.21 -3.61 -11.37
CA ILE A 9 -7.92 -2.41 -10.59
C ILE A 9 -6.41 -2.20 -10.44
N PRO A 10 -5.94 -0.96 -10.33
CA PRO A 10 -4.59 -0.71 -9.87
C PRO A 10 -4.48 -1.14 -8.40
N PHE A 11 -3.48 -1.97 -8.08
CA PHE A 11 -3.22 -2.41 -6.71
C PHE A 11 -2.31 -1.42 -5.98
N THR A 12 -1.25 -0.98 -6.65
CA THR A 12 -0.36 0.10 -6.21
C THR A 12 0.22 0.82 -7.43
N ASN A 13 0.65 2.05 -7.23
CA ASN A 13 1.31 2.85 -8.26
C ASN A 13 2.46 3.62 -7.63
N VAL A 14 3.60 3.63 -8.30
CA VAL A 14 4.79 4.39 -7.92
C VAL A 14 5.15 5.30 -9.09
N GLY A 15 5.26 6.61 -8.82
CA GLY A 15 5.64 7.60 -9.84
C GLY A 15 6.19 8.84 -9.14
N TYR A 16 7.52 8.94 -9.04
CA TYR A 16 8.19 10.14 -8.53
C TYR A 16 9.54 10.32 -9.22
N ASN A 17 9.91 11.58 -9.41
CA ASN A 17 11.24 11.96 -9.86
C ASN A 17 11.58 13.31 -9.23
N TYR A 18 12.57 13.34 -8.38
CA TYR A 18 13.05 14.58 -7.76
C TYR A 18 14.56 14.49 -7.46
N SER A 19 15.18 15.65 -7.30
CA SER A 19 16.59 15.73 -6.96
C SER A 19 16.84 16.75 -5.85
N THR A 20 17.91 16.50 -5.11
CA THR A 20 18.44 17.40 -4.09
C THR A 20 19.92 17.67 -4.37
N SER A 21 20.35 18.92 -4.20
CA SER A 21 21.75 19.30 -4.39
C SER A 21 22.27 20.03 -3.17
N GLY A 22 23.57 19.93 -2.94
CA GLY A 22 24.23 20.59 -1.83
C GLY A 22 25.74 20.62 -2.01
N TRP A 23 26.44 21.10 -0.99
CA TRP A 23 27.90 21.15 -0.94
C TRP A 23 28.42 19.97 -0.12
N VAL A 24 29.51 19.32 -0.57
CA VAL A 24 30.13 18.21 0.16
C VAL A 24 30.68 18.69 1.49
N ASN A 25 31.30 19.86 1.50
CA ASN A 25 31.76 20.53 2.71
C ASN A 25 31.10 21.91 2.84
N LYS A 26 30.41 22.17 3.95
CA LYS A 26 29.72 23.45 4.18
C LYS A 26 30.71 24.64 4.24
N ASN A 27 31.95 24.42 4.62
CA ASN A 27 32.99 25.46 4.76
C ASN A 27 33.81 25.61 3.49
N ASP A 28 33.82 24.62 2.60
CA ASP A 28 34.55 24.58 1.35
C ASP A 28 33.57 24.30 0.21
N LYS A 29 33.22 25.32 -0.53
CA LYS A 29 32.17 25.28 -1.56
C LYS A 29 32.67 24.82 -2.93
N ASP A 30 33.76 24.07 -2.98
CA ASP A 30 34.40 23.67 -4.23
C ASP A 30 33.73 22.48 -4.90
N VAL A 31 33.06 21.61 -4.10
CA VAL A 31 32.44 20.38 -4.63
C VAL A 31 30.96 20.34 -4.28
N THR A 32 30.12 20.28 -5.31
CA THR A 32 28.68 20.04 -5.18
C THR A 32 28.35 18.56 -5.36
N TYR A 33 27.28 18.13 -4.70
CA TYR A 33 26.66 16.85 -4.99
C TYR A 33 25.22 17.04 -5.44
N THR A 34 24.74 16.12 -6.26
CA THR A 34 23.34 16.02 -6.64
C THR A 34 22.87 14.58 -6.41
N ASN A 35 21.84 14.42 -5.61
CA ASN A 35 21.16 13.16 -5.39
C ASN A 35 19.84 13.19 -6.16
N SER A 36 19.66 12.26 -7.09
CA SER A 36 18.42 12.09 -7.83
C SER A 36 17.73 10.83 -7.38
N TYR A 37 16.42 10.92 -7.22
CA TYR A 37 15.55 9.84 -6.77
C TYR A 37 14.43 9.67 -7.78
N GLU A 38 14.31 8.47 -8.33
CA GLU A 38 13.30 8.11 -9.29
C GLU A 38 12.63 6.82 -8.86
N GLY A 39 11.32 6.75 -9.02
CA GLY A 39 10.56 5.52 -8.82
C GLY A 39 9.45 5.45 -9.84
N GLU A 40 9.31 4.30 -10.45
CA GLU A 40 8.30 4.05 -11.48
C GLU A 40 7.73 2.65 -11.37
N GLY A 41 6.58 2.45 -12.02
CA GLY A 41 5.91 1.18 -12.09
C GLY A 41 4.68 1.10 -11.20
N GLY A 42 4.25 -0.13 -10.97
CA GLY A 42 3.06 -0.41 -10.15
C GLY A 42 2.57 -1.82 -10.33
N LEU A 43 1.65 -2.19 -9.47
CA LEU A 43 1.02 -3.49 -9.49
C LEU A 43 -0.44 -3.35 -9.89
N HIS A 44 -0.92 -4.26 -10.69
CA HIS A 44 -2.30 -4.38 -11.13
C HIS A 44 -2.92 -5.63 -10.52
N GLN A 45 -4.23 -5.63 -10.36
CA GLN A 45 -4.98 -6.78 -9.87
C GLN A 45 -6.19 -7.01 -10.77
N VAL A 46 -6.35 -8.24 -11.26
CA VAL A 46 -7.62 -8.75 -11.75
C VAL A 46 -8.25 -9.58 -10.64
N TYR A 47 -9.54 -9.45 -10.44
CA TYR A 47 -10.24 -10.25 -9.42
C TYR A 47 -11.55 -10.82 -9.90
N LEU A 48 -11.91 -11.95 -9.31
CA LEU A 48 -13.23 -12.59 -9.41
C LEU A 48 -13.76 -12.75 -7.99
N GLY A 49 -14.99 -12.27 -7.78
CA GLY A 49 -15.67 -12.35 -6.50
C GLY A 49 -16.98 -13.11 -6.60
N ALA A 50 -17.33 -13.82 -5.54
CA ALA A 50 -18.60 -14.45 -5.35
C ALA A 50 -19.16 -14.14 -3.96
N GLY A 51 -20.46 -13.86 -3.89
CA GLY A 51 -21.18 -13.62 -2.65
C GLY A 51 -22.47 -14.42 -2.61
N TRP A 52 -22.78 -14.99 -1.46
CA TRP A 52 -23.94 -15.77 -1.20
C TRP A 52 -24.66 -15.33 0.07
N ALA A 53 -25.98 -15.16 -0.03
CA ALA A 53 -26.84 -14.86 1.10
C ALA A 53 -27.68 -16.09 1.45
N PRO A 54 -27.19 -16.96 2.39
CA PRO A 54 -27.88 -18.19 2.79
C PRO A 54 -29.18 -17.90 3.52
N PHE A 55 -29.21 -16.87 4.36
CA PHE A 55 -30.36 -16.49 5.18
C PHE A 55 -30.61 -14.98 5.07
N LYS A 56 -31.81 -14.55 5.50
CA LYS A 56 -32.10 -13.12 5.60
C LYS A 56 -31.13 -12.46 6.57
N GLY A 57 -30.44 -11.44 6.10
CA GLY A 57 -29.49 -10.66 6.88
C GLY A 57 -28.07 -11.21 6.85
N LEU A 58 -27.80 -12.48 6.61
CA LEU A 58 -26.45 -13.03 6.52
C LEU A 58 -25.98 -13.10 5.08
N SER A 59 -24.79 -12.57 4.83
CA SER A 59 -24.10 -12.70 3.54
C SER A 59 -22.65 -13.10 3.78
N VAL A 60 -22.16 -14.01 2.97
CA VAL A 60 -20.75 -14.43 2.94
C VAL A 60 -20.20 -14.22 1.54
N GLY A 61 -18.93 -13.89 1.44
CA GLY A 61 -18.30 -13.63 0.15
C GLY A 61 -16.82 -13.95 0.17
N ALA A 62 -16.31 -14.20 -1.02
CA ALA A 62 -14.89 -14.38 -1.24
C ALA A 62 -14.48 -13.72 -2.56
N ASN A 63 -13.31 -13.11 -2.57
CA ASN A 63 -12.64 -12.65 -3.77
C ASN A 63 -11.32 -13.39 -3.92
N ILE A 64 -11.04 -13.82 -5.14
CA ILE A 64 -9.72 -14.27 -5.53
C ILE A 64 -9.19 -13.31 -6.58
N GLY A 65 -8.00 -12.81 -6.39
CA GLY A 65 -7.32 -11.88 -7.28
C GLY A 65 -5.99 -12.42 -7.74
N TYR A 66 -5.55 -11.99 -8.91
CA TYR A 66 -4.20 -12.18 -9.41
C TYR A 66 -3.54 -10.80 -9.52
N ILE A 67 -2.38 -10.65 -8.88
CA ILE A 67 -1.60 -9.41 -8.82
C ILE A 67 -0.36 -9.60 -9.69
N TRP A 68 -0.07 -8.61 -10.57
CA TRP A 68 1.12 -8.62 -11.40
C TRP A 68 1.66 -7.20 -11.61
N GLY A 69 2.94 -7.12 -11.94
CA GLY A 69 3.61 -5.87 -12.28
C GLY A 69 5.04 -5.80 -11.78
N SER A 70 5.67 -4.65 -11.97
CA SER A 70 7.01 -4.35 -11.48
C SER A 70 7.07 -2.97 -10.87
N ILE A 71 8.00 -2.80 -9.94
CA ILE A 71 8.34 -1.52 -9.32
C ILE A 71 9.86 -1.39 -9.37
N ASP A 72 10.32 -0.32 -9.99
CA ASP A 72 11.73 0.02 -10.11
C ASP A 72 12.00 1.35 -9.39
N ARG A 73 13.08 1.41 -8.63
CA ARG A 73 13.54 2.62 -7.92
C ARG A 73 15.01 2.82 -8.17
N THR A 74 15.36 4.05 -8.53
CA THR A 74 16.73 4.45 -8.83
C THR A 74 17.16 5.57 -7.91
N VAL A 75 18.36 5.47 -7.37
CA VAL A 75 19.04 6.52 -6.61
C VAL A 75 20.38 6.78 -7.25
N GLN A 76 20.60 8.00 -7.71
CA GLN A 76 21.86 8.46 -8.27
C GLN A 76 22.51 9.47 -7.34
N ASN A 77 23.82 9.31 -7.11
CA ASN A 77 24.63 10.30 -6.44
C ASN A 77 25.71 10.77 -7.42
N TYR A 78 25.66 12.01 -7.82
CA TYR A 78 26.62 12.65 -8.72
C TYR A 78 27.39 13.74 -7.98
N TYR A 79 28.69 13.86 -8.28
CA TYR A 79 29.56 14.90 -7.75
C TYR A 79 30.15 15.76 -8.88
N SER A 80 30.28 17.07 -8.64
CA SER A 80 30.88 17.98 -9.61
C SER A 80 32.39 17.78 -9.82
N ASN A 81 33.06 17.10 -8.91
CA ASN A 81 34.48 16.82 -8.96
C ASN A 81 34.73 15.34 -9.28
N SER A 82 35.55 15.07 -10.30
CA SER A 82 35.86 13.74 -10.82
C SER A 82 36.64 12.84 -9.86
N TYR A 83 37.21 13.37 -8.78
CA TYR A 83 37.86 12.58 -7.73
C TYR A 83 36.87 11.81 -6.89
N TYR A 84 35.59 12.21 -6.85
CA TYR A 84 34.54 11.49 -6.16
C TYR A 84 33.88 10.49 -7.09
N LYS A 85 33.68 9.27 -6.60
CA LYS A 85 32.93 8.24 -7.35
C LYS A 85 31.44 8.55 -7.33
N SER A 86 30.83 8.56 -8.49
CA SER A 86 29.38 8.61 -8.62
C SER A 86 28.79 7.23 -8.39
N LEU A 87 27.64 7.17 -7.70
CA LEU A 87 26.94 5.95 -7.39
C LEU A 87 25.56 5.93 -8.09
N TYR A 88 25.27 4.84 -8.74
CA TYR A 88 23.96 4.54 -9.32
C TYR A 88 23.43 3.25 -8.69
N ARG A 89 22.32 3.34 -7.97
CA ARG A 89 21.69 2.21 -7.30
C ARG A 89 20.31 2.00 -7.88
N THR A 90 20.04 0.78 -8.33
CA THR A 90 18.72 0.39 -8.81
C THR A 90 18.17 -0.69 -7.90
N TYR A 91 16.91 -0.55 -7.54
CA TYR A 91 16.14 -1.53 -6.79
C TYR A 91 14.96 -1.94 -7.65
N GLY A 92 14.89 -3.21 -8.01
CA GLY A 92 13.82 -3.76 -8.83
C GLY A 92 13.06 -4.86 -8.08
N THR A 93 11.76 -4.93 -8.32
CA THR A 93 10.97 -6.08 -7.93
C THR A 93 9.92 -6.37 -8.98
N ARG A 94 9.67 -7.65 -9.22
CA ARG A 94 8.61 -8.14 -10.09
C ARG A 94 7.70 -9.05 -9.30
N VAL A 95 6.41 -8.77 -9.34
CA VAL A 95 5.39 -9.49 -8.58
C VAL A 95 4.45 -10.21 -9.54
N ASN A 96 4.23 -11.49 -9.30
CA ASN A 96 3.22 -12.31 -9.96
C ASN A 96 2.64 -13.27 -8.92
N ASN A 97 1.49 -12.93 -8.32
CA ASN A 97 0.91 -13.76 -7.27
C ASN A 97 -0.60 -13.55 -7.14
N TYR A 98 -1.22 -14.39 -6.33
CA TYR A 98 -2.63 -14.31 -6.01
C TYR A 98 -2.89 -13.53 -4.72
N LYS A 99 -4.15 -13.14 -4.52
CA LYS A 99 -4.67 -12.55 -3.27
C LYS A 99 -6.06 -13.12 -3.00
N ILE A 100 -6.33 -13.44 -1.75
CA ILE A 100 -7.64 -13.94 -1.32
C ILE A 100 -8.20 -12.97 -0.28
N ASP A 101 -9.46 -12.58 -0.44
CA ASP A 101 -10.20 -11.79 0.53
C ASP A 101 -11.50 -12.54 0.86
N LEU A 102 -11.75 -12.74 2.14
CA LEU A 102 -12.96 -13.37 2.67
C LEU A 102 -13.78 -12.33 3.43
N GLY A 103 -15.09 -12.43 3.36
CA GLY A 103 -15.97 -11.51 4.06
C GLY A 103 -17.24 -12.16 4.57
N VAL A 104 -17.69 -11.70 5.73
CA VAL A 104 -18.98 -12.06 6.31
C VAL A 104 -19.67 -10.78 6.73
N GLN A 105 -20.94 -10.67 6.42
CA GLN A 105 -21.79 -9.52 6.75
C GLN A 105 -23.11 -10.00 7.33
N TYR A 106 -23.54 -9.35 8.42
CA TYR A 106 -24.83 -9.60 9.02
C TYR A 106 -25.60 -8.30 9.19
N THR A 107 -26.79 -8.26 8.62
CA THR A 107 -27.70 -7.13 8.68
C THR A 107 -28.92 -7.46 9.53
N GLN A 108 -29.13 -6.69 10.59
CA GLN A 108 -30.25 -6.81 11.52
C GLN A 108 -31.16 -5.58 11.44
N LYS A 109 -32.45 -5.82 11.21
CA LYS A 109 -33.46 -4.79 11.38
C LYS A 109 -33.80 -4.64 12.87
N LEU A 110 -33.51 -3.49 13.44
CA LEU A 110 -33.81 -3.17 14.83
C LEU A 110 -35.23 -2.61 14.98
N SER A 111 -35.68 -1.87 13.98
CA SER A 111 -37.06 -1.32 13.92
C SER A 111 -37.55 -1.24 12.47
N LYS A 112 -38.74 -0.69 12.25
CA LYS A 112 -39.24 -0.39 10.89
C LYS A 112 -38.37 0.62 10.14
N LYS A 113 -37.59 1.43 10.85
CA LYS A 113 -36.76 2.52 10.30
C LYS A 113 -35.28 2.30 10.48
N ASP A 114 -34.88 1.44 11.41
CA ASP A 114 -33.49 1.26 11.79
C ASP A 114 -32.97 -0.11 11.38
N GLU A 115 -31.82 -0.09 10.74
CA GLU A 115 -31.10 -1.27 10.30
C GLU A 115 -29.63 -1.11 10.65
N VAL A 116 -29.05 -2.15 11.22
CA VAL A 116 -27.62 -2.21 11.56
C VAL A 116 -26.97 -3.35 10.80
N THR A 117 -25.83 -3.06 10.18
CA THR A 117 -25.03 -4.03 9.48
C THR A 117 -23.67 -4.15 10.15
N LEU A 118 -23.29 -5.38 10.48
CA LEU A 118 -21.95 -5.74 10.95
C LEU A 118 -21.22 -6.45 9.83
N GLY A 119 -19.94 -6.15 9.63
CA GLY A 119 -19.09 -6.80 8.64
C GLY A 119 -17.74 -7.19 9.24
N ILE A 120 -17.22 -8.34 8.81
CA ILE A 120 -15.88 -8.80 9.13
C ILE A 120 -15.22 -9.22 7.81
N THR A 121 -13.97 -8.81 7.62
CA THR A 121 -13.15 -9.20 6.48
C THR A 121 -11.85 -9.81 6.95
N TYR A 122 -11.36 -10.79 6.21
CA TYR A 122 -10.10 -11.45 6.46
C TYR A 122 -9.35 -11.69 5.15
N SER A 123 -8.10 -11.24 5.09
CA SER A 123 -7.20 -11.51 3.98
C SER A 123 -5.96 -12.20 4.54
N PRO A 124 -5.72 -13.48 4.23
CA PRO A 124 -4.53 -14.18 4.70
C PRO A 124 -3.27 -13.56 4.09
N GLY A 125 -2.27 -13.36 4.93
CA GLY A 125 -0.92 -13.01 4.50
C GLY A 125 -0.23 -14.21 3.86
N HIS A 126 0.62 -13.97 2.88
CA HIS A 126 1.42 -15.00 2.25
C HIS A 126 2.58 -14.40 1.44
N ASN A 127 3.57 -15.24 1.13
CA ASN A 127 4.71 -14.86 0.31
C ASN A 127 4.29 -14.55 -1.12
N LEU A 128 4.80 -13.44 -1.67
CA LEU A 128 4.48 -12.97 -3.01
C LEU A 128 5.32 -13.64 -4.13
N HIS A 129 6.28 -14.51 -3.78
CA HIS A 129 7.25 -15.06 -4.74
C HIS A 129 7.91 -13.95 -5.59
N ALA A 130 8.16 -12.81 -4.97
CA ALA A 130 8.75 -11.65 -5.59
C ALA A 130 10.16 -11.45 -5.06
N ASP A 131 11.12 -11.37 -5.97
CA ASP A 131 12.52 -11.19 -5.63
C ASP A 131 12.83 -9.69 -5.41
N ALA A 132 13.77 -9.42 -4.51
CA ALA A 132 14.31 -8.10 -4.29
C ALA A 132 15.68 -7.99 -4.94
N ASP A 133 15.73 -7.39 -6.11
CA ASP A 133 16.94 -7.16 -6.85
C ASP A 133 17.54 -5.80 -6.52
N MET A 134 18.86 -5.76 -6.38
CA MET A 134 19.60 -4.53 -6.17
C MET A 134 20.86 -4.55 -7.01
N SER A 135 21.14 -3.44 -7.70
CA SER A 135 22.38 -3.21 -8.42
C SER A 135 23.02 -1.90 -7.96
N ILE A 136 24.32 -1.92 -7.72
CA ILE A 136 25.14 -0.74 -7.41
C ILE A 136 26.20 -0.61 -8.47
N ILE A 137 26.20 0.49 -9.21
CA ILE A 137 27.24 0.85 -10.14
C ILE A 137 28.02 2.02 -9.54
N SER A 138 29.31 1.82 -9.34
CA SER A 138 30.23 2.84 -8.88
C SER A 138 31.12 3.28 -10.03
N SER A 139 31.00 4.50 -10.50
CA SER A 139 31.80 5.02 -11.60
C SER A 139 32.78 6.09 -11.15
N ASN A 140 34.01 5.99 -11.71
CA ASN A 140 35.05 7.00 -11.53
C ASN A 140 35.25 7.74 -12.85
N ALA A 141 34.88 9.03 -12.90
CA ALA A 141 34.99 9.84 -14.12
C ALA A 141 36.43 10.13 -14.51
N GLN A 142 37.39 10.09 -13.57
CA GLN A 142 38.79 10.38 -13.85
C GLN A 142 39.50 9.21 -14.56
N THR A 143 39.16 7.97 -14.16
CA THR A 143 39.77 6.75 -14.71
C THR A 143 38.90 6.10 -15.77
N SER A 144 37.70 6.60 -15.99
CA SER A 144 36.68 6.01 -16.88
C SER A 144 36.40 4.52 -16.55
N THR A 145 36.50 4.15 -15.28
CA THR A 145 36.23 2.80 -14.78
C THR A 145 34.92 2.76 -14.03
N SER A 146 34.23 1.63 -14.14
CA SER A 146 33.01 1.35 -13.38
C SER A 146 33.07 -0.04 -12.76
N ASP A 147 32.64 -0.15 -11.52
CA ASP A 147 32.42 -1.38 -10.79
C ASP A 147 30.93 -1.62 -10.59
N THR A 148 30.49 -2.85 -10.81
CA THR A 148 29.09 -3.24 -10.61
C THR A 148 28.97 -4.35 -9.58
N LEU A 149 28.14 -4.13 -8.57
CA LEU A 149 27.72 -5.12 -7.59
C LEU A 149 26.22 -5.41 -7.81
N ALA A 150 25.87 -6.66 -7.90
CA ALA A 150 24.48 -7.09 -8.03
C ALA A 150 24.12 -8.06 -6.90
N PHE A 151 22.95 -7.89 -6.35
CA PHE A 151 22.42 -8.69 -5.25
C PHE A 151 20.97 -9.06 -5.56
N SER A 152 20.54 -10.24 -5.13
CA SER A 152 19.15 -10.67 -5.20
C SER A 152 18.78 -11.43 -3.93
N ILE A 153 17.58 -11.20 -3.43
CA ILE A 153 16.96 -11.99 -2.38
C ILE A 153 15.71 -12.60 -2.96
N ASN A 154 15.68 -13.92 -3.04
CA ASN A 154 14.52 -14.63 -3.53
C ASN A 154 13.36 -14.57 -2.54
N ASN A 155 12.13 -14.42 -3.06
CA ASN A 155 10.91 -14.42 -2.24
C ASN A 155 10.94 -13.40 -1.10
N ALA A 156 11.46 -12.20 -1.37
CA ALA A 156 11.73 -11.18 -0.36
C ALA A 156 10.49 -10.45 0.15
N TYR A 157 9.38 -10.54 -0.55
CA TYR A 157 8.18 -9.76 -0.23
C TYR A 157 7.01 -10.66 0.13
N GLU A 158 6.23 -10.18 1.10
CA GLU A 158 5.03 -10.85 1.60
C GLU A 158 3.87 -9.87 1.68
N LEU A 159 2.64 -10.38 1.50
CA LEU A 159 1.44 -9.66 1.86
C LEU A 159 1.16 -9.84 3.35
N PRO A 160 0.80 -8.78 4.09
CA PRO A 160 0.43 -8.91 5.48
C PRO A 160 -0.93 -9.60 5.62
N THR A 161 -1.14 -10.30 6.72
CA THR A 161 -2.48 -10.67 7.14
C THR A 161 -3.28 -9.42 7.47
N MET A 162 -4.49 -9.30 6.92
CA MET A 162 -5.38 -8.18 7.19
C MET A 162 -6.69 -8.66 7.79
N ILE A 163 -7.15 -7.95 8.82
CA ILE A 163 -8.42 -8.19 9.49
C ILE A 163 -9.18 -6.87 9.53
N GLY A 164 -10.40 -6.88 9.03
CA GLY A 164 -11.29 -5.73 9.06
C GLY A 164 -12.57 -6.02 9.84
N ALA A 165 -13.09 -5.02 10.53
CA ALA A 165 -14.41 -5.03 11.15
C ALA A 165 -15.13 -3.73 10.85
N GLY A 166 -16.40 -3.80 10.49
CA GLY A 166 -17.21 -2.64 10.13
C GLY A 166 -18.59 -2.68 10.76
N LEU A 167 -19.11 -1.51 11.06
CA LEU A 167 -20.45 -1.27 11.57
C LEU A 167 -21.11 -0.19 10.71
N MET A 168 -22.30 -0.43 10.21
CA MET A 168 -23.10 0.57 9.53
C MET A 168 -24.51 0.65 10.17
N TRP A 169 -24.93 1.84 10.52
CA TRP A 169 -26.30 2.15 10.94
C TRP A 169 -27.02 2.90 9.82
N ASN A 170 -28.19 2.45 9.48
CA ASN A 170 -29.07 3.05 8.47
C ASN A 170 -30.43 3.38 9.11
N HIS A 171 -30.75 4.67 9.15
CA HIS A 171 -32.04 5.17 9.66
C HIS A 171 -32.92 5.65 8.51
N ASN A 172 -34.05 4.99 8.31
CA ASN A 172 -35.09 5.34 7.36
C ASN A 172 -34.58 5.52 5.91
N HIS A 173 -33.47 4.86 5.52
CA HIS A 173 -32.74 5.07 4.27
C HIS A 173 -32.24 6.51 4.03
N GLN A 174 -32.49 7.42 4.98
CA GLN A 174 -32.09 8.83 4.88
C GLN A 174 -30.69 9.09 5.47
N TRP A 175 -30.40 8.47 6.61
CA TRP A 175 -29.15 8.63 7.35
C TRP A 175 -28.39 7.32 7.32
N LYS A 176 -27.14 7.38 6.88
CA LYS A 176 -26.22 6.23 6.97
C LYS A 176 -24.95 6.68 7.65
N VAL A 177 -24.59 5.99 8.72
CA VAL A 177 -23.33 6.22 9.46
C VAL A 177 -22.58 4.91 9.48
N GLY A 178 -21.32 4.94 9.02
CA GLY A 178 -20.45 3.77 8.95
C GLY A 178 -19.14 4.02 9.67
N PHE A 179 -18.69 3.01 10.39
CA PHE A 179 -17.38 2.97 11.00
C PHE A 179 -16.67 1.67 10.61
N ASP A 180 -15.42 1.78 10.14
CA ASP A 180 -14.59 0.62 9.79
C ASP A 180 -13.25 0.72 10.49
N TYR A 181 -12.79 -0.41 10.99
CA TYR A 181 -11.45 -0.64 11.50
C TYR A 181 -10.75 -1.72 10.68
N THR A 182 -9.51 -1.49 10.29
CA THR A 182 -8.67 -2.48 9.61
C THR A 182 -7.31 -2.57 10.28
N LEU A 183 -6.92 -3.77 10.64
CA LEU A 183 -5.59 -4.11 11.14
C LEU A 183 -4.80 -4.82 10.04
N GLN A 184 -3.59 -4.36 9.76
CA GLN A 184 -2.65 -4.97 8.82
C GLN A 184 -1.39 -5.37 9.58
N LYS A 185 -1.03 -6.65 9.54
CA LYS A 185 0.07 -7.26 10.27
C LYS A 185 1.40 -7.13 9.53
N TRP A 186 1.90 -5.91 9.38
CA TRP A 186 3.19 -5.65 8.74
C TRP A 186 4.39 -5.93 9.65
N GLY A 187 4.23 -5.82 10.98
CA GLY A 187 5.34 -5.84 11.94
C GLY A 187 6.12 -7.16 12.00
N SER A 188 5.55 -8.25 11.46
CA SER A 188 6.21 -9.55 11.37
C SER A 188 6.97 -9.78 10.06
N LEU A 189 6.92 -8.80 9.13
CA LEU A 189 7.50 -8.95 7.80
C LEU A 189 8.89 -8.30 7.73
N GLY A 190 9.82 -8.97 7.05
CA GLY A 190 11.13 -8.43 6.75
C GLY A 190 11.10 -7.43 5.60
N TYR A 191 12.03 -6.50 5.61
CA TYR A 191 12.25 -5.54 4.52
C TYR A 191 13.67 -5.66 3.95
N PRO A 192 13.85 -5.72 2.62
CA PRO A 192 15.18 -5.76 2.01
C PRO A 192 15.93 -4.44 2.27
N THR A 193 17.08 -4.53 2.92
CA THR A 193 17.93 -3.37 3.20
C THR A 193 19.38 -3.65 2.85
N TYR A 194 20.06 -2.60 2.41
CA TYR A 194 21.50 -2.60 2.16
C TYR A 194 22.27 -2.01 3.33
N ASP A 195 23.23 -2.77 3.85
CA ASP A 195 24.19 -2.31 4.87
C ASP A 195 25.59 -2.73 4.49
N ALA A 196 26.39 -1.79 4.00
CA ALA A 196 27.75 -2.03 3.54
C ALA A 196 28.72 -2.47 4.66
N LYS A 197 28.33 -2.36 5.93
CA LYS A 197 29.17 -2.75 7.09
C LYS A 197 28.94 -4.19 7.52
N ASN A 198 27.97 -4.87 6.93
CA ASN A 198 27.59 -6.21 7.32
C ASN A 198 28.04 -7.24 6.28
N ASN A 199 28.40 -8.47 6.71
CA ASN A 199 28.78 -9.54 5.80
C ASN A 199 27.68 -9.92 4.82
N GLU A 200 26.40 -9.72 5.20
CA GLU A 200 25.24 -9.80 4.35
C GLU A 200 24.77 -8.39 3.97
N ALA A 201 25.44 -7.80 2.99
CA ALA A 201 25.20 -6.40 2.61
C ALA A 201 23.75 -6.15 2.16
N TRP A 202 23.13 -7.10 1.48
CA TRP A 202 21.73 -7.06 1.05
C TRP A 202 20.96 -8.21 1.70
N ALA A 203 20.11 -7.90 2.67
CA ALA A 203 19.39 -8.90 3.45
C ALA A 203 18.02 -8.39 3.91
N LEU A 204 17.10 -9.33 4.19
CA LEU A 204 15.85 -9.03 4.88
C LEU A 204 16.15 -8.69 6.34
N ARG A 205 15.57 -7.60 6.82
CA ARG A 205 15.71 -7.13 8.20
C ARG A 205 14.35 -6.85 8.80
N ASP A 206 14.19 -7.30 10.04
CA ASP A 206 12.99 -7.07 10.84
C ASP A 206 12.99 -5.68 11.49
N GLY A 207 11.83 -5.26 12.00
CA GLY A 207 11.67 -4.03 12.77
C GLY A 207 11.61 -2.74 11.96
N ILE A 208 11.63 -2.82 10.63
CA ILE A 208 11.39 -1.68 9.73
C ILE A 208 9.89 -1.47 9.54
N TYR A 209 9.14 -2.55 9.41
CA TYR A 209 7.69 -2.51 9.35
C TYR A 209 7.05 -2.54 10.74
N MET A 210 5.85 -1.97 10.85
CA MET A 210 5.01 -1.94 12.03
C MET A 210 3.58 -2.30 11.65
N ASP A 211 2.82 -2.89 12.58
CA ASP A 211 1.40 -3.13 12.37
C ASP A 211 0.65 -1.81 12.13
N ARG A 212 -0.17 -1.79 11.08
CA ARG A 212 -0.97 -0.62 10.69
C ARG A 212 -2.41 -0.79 11.12
N SER A 213 -2.90 0.21 11.85
CA SER A 213 -4.33 0.36 12.17
C SER A 213 -4.94 1.48 11.34
N LYS A 214 -6.04 1.18 10.66
CA LYS A 214 -6.78 2.17 9.87
C LYS A 214 -8.22 2.27 10.40
N PHE A 215 -8.67 3.50 10.60
CA PHE A 215 -10.01 3.86 11.05
C PHE A 215 -10.67 4.71 9.98
N ASN A 216 -11.91 4.37 9.60
CA ASN A 216 -12.71 5.16 8.70
C ASN A 216 -14.05 5.45 9.36
N LEU A 217 -14.50 6.69 9.29
CA LEU A 217 -15.83 7.11 9.69
C LEU A 217 -16.51 7.79 8.51
N GLY A 218 -17.65 7.29 8.12
CA GLY A 218 -18.43 7.78 6.99
C GLY A 218 -19.85 8.17 7.39
N PHE A 219 -20.35 9.22 6.76
CA PHE A 219 -21.69 9.74 6.96
C PHE A 219 -22.33 10.03 5.61
N GLN A 220 -23.60 9.68 5.46
CA GLN A 220 -24.42 10.02 4.29
C GLN A 220 -25.81 10.45 4.75
N TYR A 221 -26.30 11.54 4.14
CA TYR A 221 -27.68 11.99 4.29
C TYR A 221 -28.34 12.18 2.93
N CYS A 222 -29.58 11.68 2.78
CA CYS A 222 -30.43 11.93 1.63
C CYS A 222 -31.88 12.02 2.11
N TYR A 223 -32.55 13.12 1.83
CA TYR A 223 -33.93 13.32 2.31
C TYR A 223 -34.93 12.32 1.69
N ALA A 224 -34.82 12.03 0.41
CA ALA A 224 -35.72 11.11 -0.29
C ALA A 224 -34.98 10.35 -1.42
N GLU A 225 -34.82 9.07 -1.26
CA GLU A 225 -34.28 8.18 -2.32
C GLU A 225 -35.29 7.93 -3.46
N ASN A 226 -36.59 8.32 -3.26
CA ASN A 226 -37.66 8.04 -4.23
C ASN A 226 -37.57 8.98 -5.44
N GLY A 227 -37.58 8.44 -6.66
CA GLY A 227 -37.48 9.18 -7.93
C GLY A 227 -38.57 10.25 -8.19
N ARG A 228 -39.61 10.33 -7.34
CA ARG A 228 -40.72 11.31 -7.42
C ARG A 228 -40.43 12.62 -6.67
N ALA A 229 -39.35 12.72 -5.89
CA ALA A 229 -39.04 13.94 -5.16
C ALA A 229 -38.34 14.97 -6.04
N SER A 230 -38.36 16.27 -5.66
CA SER A 230 -37.62 17.32 -6.35
C SER A 230 -36.11 17.06 -6.31
N PHE A 231 -35.36 17.63 -7.26
CA PHE A 231 -33.91 17.40 -7.41
C PHE A 231 -33.16 17.56 -6.09
N LEU A 232 -33.34 18.66 -5.38
CA LEU A 232 -32.63 18.97 -4.12
C LEU A 232 -32.90 17.95 -3.01
N LYS A 233 -34.06 17.32 -3.00
CA LYS A 233 -34.41 16.29 -2.00
C LYS A 233 -33.74 14.94 -2.29
N ARG A 234 -33.24 14.73 -3.50
CA ARG A 234 -32.53 13.52 -3.94
C ARG A 234 -31.01 13.65 -3.87
N VAL A 235 -30.50 14.84 -3.49
CA VAL A 235 -29.07 15.05 -3.33
C VAL A 235 -28.56 14.24 -2.14
N HIS A 236 -27.48 13.50 -2.35
CA HIS A 236 -26.76 12.78 -1.32
C HIS A 236 -25.63 13.63 -0.78
N TYR A 237 -25.72 14.02 0.47
CA TYR A 237 -24.65 14.70 1.20
C TYR A 237 -23.78 13.64 1.87
N ARG A 238 -22.48 13.65 1.59
CA ARG A 238 -21.53 12.67 2.13
C ARG A 238 -20.37 13.39 2.76
N ALA A 239 -19.93 12.88 3.91
CA ALA A 239 -18.72 13.31 4.59
C ALA A 239 -18.00 12.08 5.16
N GLY A 240 -16.70 12.14 5.27
CA GLY A 240 -15.94 11.05 5.86
C GLY A 240 -14.57 11.52 6.31
N VAL A 241 -14.02 10.80 7.27
CA VAL A 241 -12.67 10.97 7.77
C VAL A 241 -11.99 9.61 7.87
N SER A 242 -10.72 9.57 7.50
CA SER A 242 -9.87 8.39 7.61
C SER A 242 -8.63 8.75 8.41
N TYR A 243 -8.20 7.84 9.26
CA TYR A 243 -6.95 7.92 10.00
C TYR A 243 -6.22 6.58 9.93
N ALA A 244 -4.94 6.61 9.58
CA ALA A 244 -4.11 5.41 9.59
C ALA A 244 -2.77 5.65 10.29
N THR A 245 -2.36 4.68 11.11
CA THR A 245 -1.04 4.67 11.71
C THR A 245 0.02 4.35 10.66
N PRO A 246 1.27 4.82 10.80
CA PRO A 246 2.35 4.44 9.91
C PRO A 246 2.58 2.93 9.97
N TYR A 247 3.08 2.37 8.86
CA TYR A 247 3.42 0.94 8.78
C TYR A 247 4.91 0.68 8.57
N TYR A 248 5.72 1.75 8.46
CA TYR A 248 7.17 1.64 8.30
C TYR A 248 7.90 2.73 9.10
N LYS A 249 9.17 2.46 9.43
CA LYS A 249 10.08 3.39 10.09
C LYS A 249 11.07 3.97 9.09
N VAL A 250 11.40 5.25 9.26
CA VAL A 250 12.46 5.94 8.53
C VAL A 250 13.55 6.30 9.52
N ASN A 251 14.74 5.74 9.38
CA ASN A 251 15.87 5.96 10.29
C ASN A 251 15.51 5.70 11.78
N GLY A 252 14.69 4.68 12.04
CA GLY A 252 14.25 4.29 13.38
C GLY A 252 13.10 5.13 13.97
N VAL A 253 12.62 6.14 13.24
CA VAL A 253 11.47 6.97 13.63
C VAL A 253 10.24 6.53 12.84
N ASP A 254 9.07 6.56 13.47
CA ASP A 254 7.81 6.23 12.83
C ASP A 254 7.57 7.10 11.60
N GLY A 255 7.12 6.48 10.51
CA GLY A 255 6.75 7.15 9.28
C GLY A 255 5.55 8.10 9.43
N PRO A 256 5.12 8.76 8.35
CA PRO A 256 3.98 9.67 8.40
C PRO A 256 2.67 8.93 8.73
N LYS A 257 1.80 9.60 9.47
CA LYS A 257 0.40 9.22 9.68
C LYS A 257 -0.43 9.75 8.51
N GLU A 258 -1.42 9.00 8.13
CA GLU A 258 -2.34 9.37 7.03
C GLU A 258 -3.74 9.68 7.56
#